data_d8f5bae92682790ab1915d73d15c78eb
#
_entry.id   d8f5bae92682790ab1915d73d15c78eb
#
_cell.length_a   1.000
_cell.length_b   1.000
_cell.length_c   1.000
_cell.angle_alpha   90.00
_cell.angle_beta   90.00
_cell.angle_gamma   90.00
#
_symmetry.space_group_name_H-M   'P 1'
#
loop_
_entity.id
_entity.type
_entity.pdbx_description
1 polymer ?
#
loop_
_entity_poly.entity_id
_entity_poly.type
_entity_poly.pdbx_seq_one_letter_code
_entity_poly.pdbx_strand_id
1 'polypeptide(L)'
;GTSISPDGKWIAYSISDGGSDWRIWKIMNIETRELLEETINWSKFSGAVWEKNNSGFYYQKYSEPTDELLADINEQPKLMFHKLGTSQDEDELIYENPEQPRWGWSISISENNAHKILSISDGTEEKNRIYIKSNDSKNFIPVIDELIGEYGYITSKDDVLFFYSTENAPNGKVSALTIKNGSYVWNDVISESDFAIRSVNIVNEKIVINYLVDTISKIKFF
;
A
#
# COMPACT_ATOMS: atom_id res chain seq x y z
N GLY A 1 7.19 11.90 -4.41
CA GLY A 1 5.90 11.42 -3.89
C GLY A 1 5.31 12.38 -2.88
N THR A 2 3.99 12.36 -2.73
CA THR A 2 3.28 13.18 -1.74
C THR A 2 2.13 12.37 -1.13
N SER A 3 1.87 12.57 0.16
CA SER A 3 0.75 11.95 0.87
C SER A 3 0.25 12.90 1.96
N ILE A 4 -1.06 13.12 2.00
CA ILE A 4 -1.70 14.04 2.95
C ILE A 4 -2.31 13.21 4.09
N SER A 5 -2.16 13.71 5.34
CA SER A 5 -2.78 13.10 6.50
C SER A 5 -4.32 13.10 6.39
N PRO A 6 -5.02 12.13 7.00
CA PRO A 6 -6.49 12.06 6.93
C PRO A 6 -7.21 13.33 7.38
N ASP A 7 -6.66 14.08 8.33
CA ASP A 7 -7.23 15.36 8.82
C ASP A 7 -6.87 16.56 7.95
N GLY A 8 -6.05 16.37 6.90
CA GLY A 8 -5.62 17.42 5.98
C GLY A 8 -4.59 18.41 6.53
N LYS A 9 -4.03 18.16 7.72
CA LYS A 9 -3.08 19.11 8.36
C LYS A 9 -1.65 18.94 7.93
N TRP A 10 -1.24 17.69 7.61
CA TRP A 10 0.13 17.35 7.31
C TRP A 10 0.29 16.81 5.90
N ILE A 11 1.38 17.13 5.26
CA ILE A 11 1.82 16.52 4.03
C ILE A 11 3.20 15.89 4.23
N ALA A 12 3.29 14.58 4.02
CA ALA A 12 4.56 13.91 3.82
C ALA A 12 4.92 13.97 2.33
N TYR A 13 6.08 14.52 2.01
CA TYR A 13 6.56 14.57 0.62
C TYR A 13 7.99 14.07 0.52
N SER A 14 8.29 13.38 -0.56
CA SER A 14 9.62 12.83 -0.79
C SER A 14 10.36 13.58 -1.88
N ILE A 15 11.64 13.81 -1.62
CA ILE A 15 12.60 14.41 -2.55
C ILE A 15 13.57 13.31 -2.99
N SER A 16 13.90 13.29 -4.29
CA SER A 16 14.97 12.48 -4.87
C SER A 16 16.05 13.43 -5.41
N ASP A 17 17.30 13.13 -5.14
CA ASP A 17 18.43 13.91 -5.62
C ASP A 17 18.99 13.28 -6.91
N GLY A 18 19.25 14.13 -7.91
CA GLY A 18 19.95 13.76 -9.14
C GLY A 18 19.31 12.63 -9.95
N GLY A 19 18.01 12.33 -9.79
CA GLY A 19 17.34 11.22 -10.46
C GLY A 19 17.58 9.85 -9.82
N SER A 20 18.16 9.82 -8.62
CA SER A 20 18.31 8.61 -7.82
C SER A 20 16.94 8.01 -7.42
N ASP A 21 16.89 6.69 -7.24
CA ASP A 21 15.74 6.01 -6.64
C ASP A 21 15.61 6.28 -5.14
N TRP A 22 16.68 6.74 -4.50
CA TRP A 22 16.66 7.13 -3.08
C TRP A 22 15.76 8.34 -2.85
N ARG A 23 14.94 8.25 -1.82
CA ARG A 23 14.01 9.30 -1.41
C ARG A 23 14.23 9.68 0.04
N ILE A 24 14.15 10.97 0.28
CA ILE A 24 14.15 11.55 1.62
C ILE A 24 12.75 12.11 1.86
N TRP A 25 12.07 11.62 2.88
CA TRP A 25 10.76 12.15 3.28
C TRP A 25 10.92 13.33 4.22
N LYS A 26 10.11 14.34 3.96
CA LYS A 26 9.93 15.56 4.77
C LYS A 26 8.46 15.72 5.09
N ILE A 27 8.18 16.36 6.22
CA ILE A 27 6.82 16.57 6.69
C ILE A 27 6.61 18.07 6.88
N MET A 28 5.48 18.58 6.37
CA MET A 28 5.14 19.98 6.44
C MET A 28 3.69 20.14 6.93
N ASN A 29 3.46 21.11 7.79
CA ASN A 29 2.12 21.58 8.12
C ASN A 29 1.55 22.35 6.91
N ILE A 30 0.37 21.94 6.43
CA ILE A 30 -0.23 22.50 5.20
C ILE A 30 -0.67 23.96 5.40
N GLU A 31 -1.18 24.31 6.58
CA GLU A 31 -1.69 25.63 6.87
C GLU A 31 -0.56 26.63 7.13
N THR A 32 0.36 26.29 8.05
CA THR A 32 1.44 27.20 8.46
C THR A 32 2.63 27.16 7.51
N ARG A 33 2.78 26.09 6.69
CA ARG A 33 3.92 25.79 5.84
C ARG A 33 5.23 25.55 6.61
N GLU A 34 5.14 25.32 7.89
CA GLU A 34 6.28 24.96 8.72
C GLU A 34 6.70 23.52 8.46
N LEU A 35 7.99 23.33 8.24
CA LEU A 35 8.60 21.99 8.12
C LEU A 35 8.87 21.47 9.52
N LEU A 36 8.59 20.19 9.74
CA LEU A 36 9.08 19.47 10.89
C LEU A 36 10.58 19.19 10.74
N GLU A 37 11.28 19.06 11.86
CA GLU A 37 12.73 18.84 11.87
C GLU A 37 13.09 17.42 11.44
N GLU A 38 12.18 16.44 11.64
CA GLU A 38 12.40 15.05 11.28
C GLU A 38 12.61 14.87 9.78
N THR A 39 13.51 13.96 9.47
CA THR A 39 13.88 13.59 8.10
C THR A 39 13.97 12.08 8.02
N ILE A 40 13.23 11.48 7.07
CA ILE A 40 13.21 10.04 6.89
C ILE A 40 14.05 9.69 5.67
N ASN A 41 15.16 9.02 5.90
CA ASN A 41 16.13 8.62 4.88
C ASN A 41 15.95 7.16 4.45
N TRP A 42 16.71 6.76 3.44
CA TRP A 42 16.87 5.37 2.99
C TRP A 42 15.57 4.71 2.55
N SER A 43 14.67 5.48 1.94
CA SER A 43 13.44 4.98 1.34
C SER A 43 13.57 4.86 -0.18
N LYS A 44 13.03 3.79 -0.77
CA LYS A 44 12.88 3.56 -2.21
C LYS A 44 11.55 2.88 -2.48
N PHE A 45 11.01 3.06 -3.68
CA PHE A 45 9.86 2.33 -4.22
C PHE A 45 8.63 2.29 -3.28
N SER A 46 8.49 3.30 -2.42
CA SER A 46 7.46 3.38 -1.40
C SER A 46 6.74 4.73 -1.43
N GLY A 47 5.45 4.70 -1.14
CA GLY A 47 4.68 5.86 -0.70
C GLY A 47 4.71 5.99 0.82
N ALA A 48 4.22 7.12 1.33
CA ALA A 48 3.87 7.29 2.73
C ALA A 48 2.37 7.00 2.90
N VAL A 49 2.01 6.09 3.79
CA VAL A 49 0.61 5.73 4.09
C VAL A 49 0.30 6.14 5.52
N TRP A 50 -0.52 7.18 5.67
CA TRP A 50 -0.88 7.72 6.97
C TRP A 50 -1.76 6.77 7.78
N GLU A 51 -1.46 6.68 9.08
CA GLU A 51 -2.39 6.07 10.04
C GLU A 51 -3.67 6.92 10.14
N LYS A 52 -4.82 6.26 10.28
CA LYS A 52 -6.14 6.94 10.27
C LYS A 52 -6.30 7.99 11.39
N ASN A 53 -5.56 7.84 12.51
CA ASN A 53 -5.57 8.76 13.64
C ASN A 53 -4.55 9.92 13.49
N ASN A 54 -3.87 10.03 12.34
CA ASN A 54 -2.87 11.05 12.04
C ASN A 54 -1.60 10.98 12.90
N SER A 55 -1.35 9.89 13.63
CA SER A 55 -0.20 9.78 14.54
C SER A 55 1.15 9.62 13.82
N GLY A 56 1.13 9.28 12.53
CA GLY A 56 2.32 9.02 11.73
C GLY A 56 1.97 8.32 10.43
N PHE A 57 2.97 7.77 9.77
CA PHE A 57 2.79 7.07 8.49
C PHE A 57 3.73 5.87 8.34
N TYR A 58 3.31 4.94 7.51
CA TYR A 58 4.08 3.76 7.10
C TYR A 58 4.89 4.08 5.86
N TYR A 59 6.11 3.53 5.78
CA TYR A 59 7.01 3.64 4.63
C TYR A 59 7.93 2.42 4.55
N GLN A 60 8.55 2.21 3.38
CA GLN A 60 9.53 1.16 3.18
C GLN A 60 10.93 1.74 3.32
N LYS A 61 11.75 1.15 4.21
CA LYS A 61 13.13 1.50 4.48
C LYS A 61 14.06 0.40 4.01
N TYR A 62 15.16 0.79 3.41
CA TYR A 62 16.31 -0.07 3.10
C TYR A 62 17.47 0.24 4.04
N SER A 63 18.49 -0.62 4.02
CA SER A 63 19.76 -0.34 4.71
C SER A 63 20.43 0.89 4.12
N GLU A 64 21.16 1.62 4.94
CA GLU A 64 22.02 2.72 4.49
C GLU A 64 23.05 2.18 3.50
N PRO A 65 23.20 2.77 2.30
CA PRO A 65 24.20 2.33 1.34
C PRO A 65 25.61 2.61 1.88
N THR A 66 26.53 1.68 1.65
CA THR A 66 27.97 1.92 1.89
C THR A 66 28.64 2.45 0.63
N ASP A 67 29.81 3.11 0.72
CA ASP A 67 30.48 3.79 -0.41
C ASP A 67 30.75 2.90 -1.64
N GLU A 68 30.77 1.58 -1.48
CA GLU A 68 30.90 0.62 -2.58
C GLU A 68 29.58 0.34 -3.31
N LEU A 69 28.47 0.92 -2.87
CA LEU A 69 27.10 0.41 -3.06
C LEU A 69 26.18 1.31 -3.89
N LEU A 70 26.70 2.15 -4.79
CA LEU A 70 25.88 2.74 -5.86
C LEU A 70 25.26 1.66 -6.78
N ALA A 71 25.71 0.41 -6.65
CA ALA A 71 25.25 -0.78 -7.36
C ALA A 71 24.52 -1.77 -6.44
N ASP A 72 24.08 -1.36 -5.24
CA ASP A 72 23.43 -2.27 -4.29
C ASP A 72 22.12 -2.82 -4.84
N ILE A 73 22.03 -4.13 -4.72
CA ILE A 73 20.81 -4.86 -4.95
C ILE A 73 19.77 -4.35 -3.92
N ASN A 74 18.60 -3.96 -4.40
CA ASN A 74 17.50 -3.50 -3.54
C ASN A 74 16.87 -4.69 -2.83
N GLU A 75 17.50 -5.15 -1.76
CA GLU A 75 17.10 -6.32 -1.00
C GLU A 75 16.79 -5.96 0.45
N GLN A 76 16.00 -6.84 1.10
CA GLN A 76 15.64 -6.78 2.51
C GLN A 76 15.02 -5.45 2.96
N PRO A 77 14.00 -4.94 2.24
CA PRO A 77 13.29 -3.77 2.73
C PRO A 77 12.57 -4.08 4.05
N LYS A 78 12.38 -3.04 4.85
CA LYS A 78 11.61 -3.08 6.09
C LYS A 78 10.41 -2.19 5.97
N LEU A 79 9.23 -2.65 6.35
CA LEU A 79 8.07 -1.78 6.55
C LEU A 79 8.19 -1.15 7.93
N MET A 80 8.32 0.16 7.96
CA MET A 80 8.47 0.96 9.18
C MET A 80 7.25 1.83 9.42
N PHE A 81 7.00 2.18 10.67
CA PHE A 81 6.05 3.21 11.05
C PHE A 81 6.81 4.37 11.70
N HIS A 82 6.72 5.54 11.10
CA HIS A 82 7.24 6.78 11.65
C HIS A 82 6.15 7.52 12.40
N LYS A 83 6.40 7.81 13.66
CA LYS A 83 5.52 8.61 14.50
C LYS A 83 5.89 10.10 14.38
N LEU A 84 4.90 10.95 14.11
CA LEU A 84 5.13 12.40 14.04
C LEU A 84 5.79 12.96 15.31
N GLY A 85 6.76 13.84 15.14
CA GLY A 85 7.47 14.51 16.20
C GLY A 85 8.55 13.65 16.87
N THR A 86 8.94 12.52 16.27
CA THR A 86 10.04 11.68 16.74
C THR A 86 11.18 11.61 15.74
N SER A 87 12.34 11.12 16.15
CA SER A 87 13.44 10.85 15.22
C SER A 87 13.22 9.53 14.47
N GLN A 88 13.83 9.37 13.28
CA GLN A 88 13.76 8.12 12.51
C GLN A 88 14.32 6.90 13.28
N ASP A 89 15.22 7.11 14.24
CA ASP A 89 15.79 6.03 15.05
C ASP A 89 14.77 5.42 16.04
N GLU A 90 13.65 6.11 16.26
CA GLU A 90 12.54 5.67 17.10
C GLU A 90 11.45 4.94 16.30
N ASP A 91 11.64 4.80 14.98
CA ASP A 91 10.64 4.18 14.10
C ASP A 91 10.40 2.71 14.45
N GLU A 92 9.14 2.34 14.46
CA GLU A 92 8.70 0.97 14.75
C GLU A 92 8.82 0.08 13.53
N LEU A 93 9.48 -1.09 13.67
CA LEU A 93 9.47 -2.14 12.67
C LEU A 93 8.10 -2.83 12.65
N ILE A 94 7.39 -2.73 11.54
CA ILE A 94 6.05 -3.30 11.35
C ILE A 94 6.10 -4.67 10.70
N TYR A 95 6.96 -4.82 9.68
CA TYR A 95 7.12 -6.08 8.97
C TYR A 95 8.48 -6.16 8.24
N GLU A 96 9.07 -7.34 8.28
CA GLU A 96 10.21 -7.73 7.45
C GLU A 96 10.16 -9.24 7.17
N ASN A 97 10.83 -9.69 6.13
CA ASN A 97 11.03 -11.12 5.86
C ASN A 97 12.45 -11.36 5.32
N PRO A 98 13.44 -11.61 6.19
CA PRO A 98 14.83 -11.85 5.77
C PRO A 98 15.03 -13.08 4.88
N GLU A 99 14.11 -14.07 4.94
CA GLU A 99 14.17 -15.27 4.10
C GLU A 99 13.79 -14.99 2.64
N GLN A 100 13.15 -13.84 2.39
CA GLN A 100 12.69 -13.41 1.07
C GLN A 100 13.24 -12.01 0.75
N PRO A 101 14.55 -11.87 0.49
CA PRO A 101 15.22 -10.57 0.43
C PRO A 101 14.73 -9.65 -0.69
N ARG A 102 14.12 -10.21 -1.75
CA ARG A 102 13.61 -9.43 -2.90
C ARG A 102 12.16 -8.98 -2.76
N TRP A 103 11.47 -9.41 -1.70
CA TRP A 103 10.09 -8.98 -1.48
C TRP A 103 10.04 -7.50 -1.12
N GLY A 104 9.04 -6.82 -1.68
CA GLY A 104 8.72 -5.43 -1.37
C GLY A 104 7.37 -5.33 -0.67
N TRP A 105 7.16 -4.22 0.05
CA TRP A 105 5.99 -4.05 0.89
C TRP A 105 5.19 -2.81 0.50
N SER A 106 3.88 -2.96 0.41
CA SER A 106 2.92 -1.86 0.35
C SER A 106 1.82 -2.13 1.35
N ILE A 107 1.45 -1.12 2.13
CA ILE A 107 0.41 -1.24 3.15
C ILE A 107 -0.81 -0.40 2.78
N SER A 108 -2.00 -0.91 3.09
CA SER A 108 -3.25 -0.18 3.09
C SER A 108 -3.97 -0.36 4.42
N ILE A 109 -4.86 0.55 4.76
CA ILE A 109 -5.60 0.52 6.02
C ILE A 109 -7.09 0.55 5.70
N SER A 110 -7.86 -0.36 6.29
CA SER A 110 -9.31 -0.39 6.11
C SER A 110 -9.98 0.89 6.58
N GLU A 111 -11.15 1.22 6.01
CA GLU A 111 -11.83 2.49 6.29
C GLU A 111 -12.20 2.66 7.77
N ASN A 112 -12.56 1.57 8.43
CA ASN A 112 -12.85 1.53 9.87
C ASN A 112 -11.60 1.37 10.76
N ASN A 113 -10.40 1.38 10.18
CA ASN A 113 -9.12 1.15 10.87
C ASN A 113 -9.02 -0.21 11.60
N ALA A 114 -9.84 -1.19 11.24
CA ALA A 114 -9.82 -2.51 11.89
C ALA A 114 -8.73 -3.44 11.33
N HIS A 115 -8.33 -3.23 10.08
CA HIS A 115 -7.42 -4.11 9.37
C HIS A 115 -6.30 -3.33 8.65
N LYS A 116 -5.09 -3.88 8.71
CA LYS A 116 -3.95 -3.48 7.88
C LYS A 116 -3.75 -4.54 6.80
N ILE A 117 -3.71 -4.12 5.56
CA ILE A 117 -3.57 -4.97 4.38
C ILE A 117 -2.17 -4.80 3.83
N LEU A 118 -1.36 -5.83 3.88
CA LEU A 118 -0.01 -5.87 3.35
C LEU A 118 -0.03 -6.52 1.96
N SER A 119 0.31 -5.75 0.94
CA SER A 119 0.57 -6.26 -0.40
C SER A 119 2.06 -6.52 -0.53
N ILE A 120 2.42 -7.71 -0.99
CA ILE A 120 3.79 -8.19 -1.08
C ILE A 120 4.13 -8.46 -2.55
N SER A 121 5.06 -7.68 -3.09
CA SER A 121 5.61 -7.87 -4.43
C SER A 121 6.88 -8.73 -4.40
N ASP A 122 7.22 -9.38 -5.50
CA ASP A 122 8.46 -10.14 -5.68
C ASP A 122 9.19 -9.60 -6.92
N GLY A 123 10.11 -8.66 -6.70
CA GLY A 123 10.82 -8.00 -7.77
C GLY A 123 9.88 -7.30 -8.75
N THR A 124 9.91 -7.69 -10.04
CA THR A 124 9.10 -7.12 -11.11
C THR A 124 7.89 -7.98 -11.48
N GLU A 125 7.55 -9.00 -10.68
CA GLU A 125 6.37 -9.83 -10.89
C GLU A 125 5.11 -8.96 -10.71
N GLU A 126 4.17 -9.06 -11.66
CA GLU A 126 2.90 -8.31 -11.61
C GLU A 126 1.95 -8.86 -10.56
N LYS A 127 2.02 -10.18 -10.30
CA LYS A 127 1.22 -10.83 -9.27
C LYS A 127 1.80 -10.56 -7.89
N ASN A 128 0.95 -10.54 -6.88
CA ASN A 128 1.35 -10.24 -5.53
C ASN A 128 0.65 -11.14 -4.51
N ARG A 129 1.15 -11.10 -3.28
CA ARG A 129 0.55 -11.76 -2.11
C ARG A 129 -0.21 -10.74 -1.28
N ILE A 130 -1.21 -11.20 -0.54
CA ILE A 130 -1.98 -10.36 0.39
C ILE A 130 -1.96 -11.00 1.77
N TYR A 131 -1.41 -10.26 2.73
CA TYR A 131 -1.46 -10.61 4.14
C TYR A 131 -2.29 -9.57 4.88
N ILE A 132 -3.00 -10.00 5.92
CA ILE A 132 -3.88 -9.12 6.70
C ILE A 132 -3.53 -9.22 8.18
N LYS A 133 -3.51 -8.07 8.84
CA LYS A 133 -3.40 -7.96 10.29
C LYS A 133 -4.62 -7.21 10.82
N SER A 134 -5.40 -7.86 11.67
CA SER A 134 -6.44 -7.20 12.47
C SER A 134 -5.81 -6.52 13.69
N ASN A 135 -6.47 -5.51 14.25
CA ASN A 135 -5.96 -4.80 15.43
C ASN A 135 -5.74 -5.72 16.64
N ASP A 136 -6.54 -6.77 16.76
CA ASP A 136 -6.42 -7.77 17.84
C ASP A 136 -5.31 -8.81 17.58
N SER A 137 -4.72 -8.81 16.37
CA SER A 137 -3.66 -9.75 15.98
C SER A 137 -2.28 -9.13 16.18
N LYS A 138 -1.31 -9.95 16.61
CA LYS A 138 0.09 -9.53 16.66
C LYS A 138 0.77 -9.58 15.31
N ASN A 139 0.39 -10.52 14.45
CA ASN A 139 1.08 -10.83 13.20
C ASN A 139 0.17 -10.61 11.99
N PHE A 140 0.78 -10.38 10.84
CA PHE A 140 0.13 -10.50 9.55
C PHE A 140 -0.12 -11.97 9.23
N ILE A 141 -1.31 -12.27 8.73
CA ILE A 141 -1.76 -13.61 8.36
C ILE A 141 -1.88 -13.67 6.85
N PRO A 142 -1.26 -14.67 6.17
CA PRO A 142 -1.39 -14.84 4.73
C PRO A 142 -2.84 -15.18 4.37
N VAL A 143 -3.40 -14.44 3.42
CA VAL A 143 -4.73 -14.66 2.85
C VAL A 143 -4.60 -15.09 1.39
N ILE A 144 -3.64 -14.53 0.67
CA ILE A 144 -3.16 -14.98 -0.63
C ILE A 144 -1.63 -15.09 -0.49
N ASP A 145 -1.10 -16.30 -0.49
CA ASP A 145 0.33 -16.58 -0.30
C ASP A 145 1.05 -17.04 -1.58
N GLU A 146 0.30 -17.31 -2.63
CA GLU A 146 0.81 -17.69 -3.94
C GLU A 146 0.63 -16.57 -4.96
N LEU A 147 1.52 -16.53 -5.97
CA LEU A 147 1.44 -15.56 -7.07
C LEU A 147 0.41 -16.01 -8.12
N ILE A 148 -0.86 -16.03 -7.74
CA ILE A 148 -1.99 -16.50 -8.58
C ILE A 148 -2.66 -15.39 -9.37
N GLY A 149 -2.52 -14.13 -8.96
CA GLY A 149 -3.10 -12.94 -9.60
C GLY A 149 -2.53 -11.66 -9.03
N GLU A 150 -2.81 -10.55 -9.67
CA GLU A 150 -2.65 -9.21 -9.11
C GLU A 150 -3.85 -8.93 -8.19
N TYR A 151 -3.59 -8.35 -7.02
CA TYR A 151 -4.61 -7.92 -6.07
C TYR A 151 -4.33 -6.49 -5.63
N GLY A 152 -5.26 -5.58 -5.89
CA GLY A 152 -5.22 -4.19 -5.43
C GLY A 152 -6.35 -3.91 -4.44
N TYR A 153 -6.04 -3.52 -3.20
CA TYR A 153 -7.06 -3.07 -2.26
C TYR A 153 -7.76 -1.80 -2.77
N ILE A 154 -9.09 -1.80 -2.75
CA ILE A 154 -9.90 -0.67 -3.24
C ILE A 154 -10.46 0.11 -2.05
N THR A 155 -11.19 -0.56 -1.17
CA THR A 155 -11.89 0.01 -0.02
C THR A 155 -12.37 -1.10 0.92
N SER A 156 -13.00 -0.71 2.02
CA SER A 156 -13.70 -1.63 2.91
C SER A 156 -15.02 -1.06 3.41
N LYS A 157 -15.93 -1.96 3.78
CA LYS A 157 -17.14 -1.63 4.51
C LYS A 157 -17.36 -2.69 5.58
N ASP A 158 -17.39 -2.27 6.84
CA ASP A 158 -17.41 -3.18 7.99
C ASP A 158 -16.27 -4.21 7.92
N ASP A 159 -16.57 -5.51 7.97
CA ASP A 159 -15.62 -6.62 7.89
C ASP A 159 -15.43 -7.14 6.45
N VAL A 160 -15.80 -6.36 5.44
CA VAL A 160 -15.65 -6.71 4.03
C VAL A 160 -14.63 -5.79 3.38
N LEU A 161 -13.58 -6.40 2.82
CA LEU A 161 -12.54 -5.71 2.06
C LEU A 161 -12.74 -5.95 0.56
N PHE A 162 -12.70 -4.92 -0.25
CA PHE A 162 -12.87 -5.01 -1.70
C PHE A 162 -11.53 -4.89 -2.41
N PHE A 163 -11.32 -5.78 -3.39
CA PHE A 163 -10.10 -5.85 -4.16
C PHE A 163 -10.40 -5.87 -5.66
N TYR A 164 -9.59 -5.17 -6.43
CA TYR A 164 -9.35 -5.52 -7.83
C TYR A 164 -8.55 -6.81 -7.87
N SER A 165 -8.83 -7.72 -8.81
CA SER A 165 -8.04 -8.93 -8.98
C SER A 165 -7.99 -9.39 -10.43
N THR A 166 -6.85 -9.98 -10.82
CA THR A 166 -6.69 -10.68 -12.11
C THR A 166 -6.70 -12.20 -11.96
N GLU A 167 -6.95 -12.73 -10.77
CA GLU A 167 -7.05 -14.16 -10.54
C GLU A 167 -8.19 -14.78 -11.36
N ASN A 168 -7.85 -15.70 -12.28
CA ASN A 168 -8.78 -16.31 -13.25
C ASN A 168 -9.63 -15.28 -14.02
N ALA A 169 -9.12 -14.05 -14.18
CA ALA A 169 -9.81 -12.92 -14.81
C ALA A 169 -8.79 -11.96 -15.43
N PRO A 170 -8.18 -12.28 -16.59
CA PRO A 170 -7.12 -11.47 -17.20
C PRO A 170 -7.53 -10.03 -17.52
N ASN A 171 -8.81 -9.75 -17.75
CA ASN A 171 -9.34 -8.40 -17.91
C ASN A 171 -9.65 -7.69 -16.59
N GLY A 172 -9.50 -8.37 -15.48
CA GLY A 172 -9.79 -7.88 -14.13
C GLY A 172 -11.23 -8.10 -13.68
N LYS A 173 -11.37 -8.26 -12.39
CA LYS A 173 -12.65 -8.37 -11.66
C LYS A 173 -12.59 -7.59 -10.35
N VAL A 174 -13.72 -7.41 -9.69
CA VAL A 174 -13.78 -6.93 -8.30
C VAL A 174 -14.27 -8.04 -7.40
N SER A 175 -13.46 -8.39 -6.40
CA SER A 175 -13.76 -9.42 -5.42
C SER A 175 -13.88 -8.82 -4.03
N ALA A 176 -14.72 -9.40 -3.19
CA ALA A 176 -14.87 -9.07 -1.78
C ALA A 176 -14.29 -10.17 -0.92
N LEU A 177 -13.49 -9.81 0.05
CA LEU A 177 -13.00 -10.66 1.11
C LEU A 177 -13.77 -10.36 2.39
N THR A 178 -14.57 -11.30 2.86
CA THR A 178 -15.26 -11.20 4.14
C THR A 178 -14.42 -11.83 5.23
N ILE A 179 -14.16 -11.07 6.30
CA ILE A 179 -13.44 -11.52 7.49
C ILE A 179 -14.45 -11.79 8.59
N LYS A 180 -14.60 -13.05 9.00
CA LYS A 180 -15.55 -13.40 10.05
C LYS A 180 -15.03 -14.54 10.92
N ASN A 181 -14.91 -14.30 12.22
CA ASN A 181 -14.46 -15.29 13.21
C ASN A 181 -13.14 -15.99 12.83
N GLY A 182 -12.18 -15.22 12.28
CA GLY A 182 -10.89 -15.74 11.81
C GLY A 182 -10.93 -16.51 10.49
N SER A 183 -12.08 -16.55 9.82
CA SER A 183 -12.23 -17.12 8.47
C SER A 183 -12.20 -16.02 7.42
N TYR A 184 -11.60 -16.35 6.28
CA TYR A 184 -11.43 -15.47 5.12
C TYR A 184 -12.19 -16.08 3.93
N VAL A 185 -13.26 -15.39 3.49
CA VAL A 185 -14.13 -15.89 2.41
C VAL A 185 -14.16 -14.92 1.25
N TRP A 186 -13.70 -15.38 0.09
CA TRP A 186 -13.70 -14.60 -1.15
C TRP A 186 -14.99 -14.82 -1.96
N ASN A 187 -15.53 -13.73 -2.52
CA ASN A 187 -16.66 -13.75 -3.44
C ASN A 187 -16.46 -12.70 -4.52
N ASP A 188 -16.77 -13.04 -5.77
CA ASP A 188 -16.76 -12.07 -6.85
C ASP A 188 -17.99 -11.15 -6.74
N VAL A 189 -17.76 -9.84 -6.73
CA VAL A 189 -18.80 -8.80 -6.69
C VAL A 189 -19.10 -8.29 -8.08
N ILE A 190 -18.06 -8.07 -8.87
CA ILE A 190 -18.16 -7.69 -10.27
C ILE A 190 -17.27 -8.65 -11.05
N SER A 191 -17.91 -9.51 -11.84
CA SER A 191 -17.22 -10.51 -12.65
C SER A 191 -16.44 -9.86 -13.79
N GLU A 192 -15.45 -10.57 -14.31
CA GLU A 192 -14.73 -10.19 -15.52
C GLU A 192 -15.68 -9.90 -16.66
N SER A 193 -15.31 -8.94 -17.49
CA SER A 193 -15.97 -8.60 -18.73
C SER A 193 -15.03 -8.76 -19.94
N ASP A 194 -15.54 -8.62 -21.16
CA ASP A 194 -14.73 -8.62 -22.38
C ASP A 194 -13.73 -7.44 -22.45
N PHE A 195 -13.84 -6.49 -21.53
CA PHE A 195 -13.04 -5.27 -21.50
C PHE A 195 -12.17 -5.20 -20.27
N ALA A 196 -10.90 -4.84 -20.46
CA ALA A 196 -9.95 -4.72 -19.35
C ALA A 196 -10.30 -3.55 -18.42
N ILE A 197 -10.27 -3.81 -17.12
CA ILE A 197 -10.36 -2.79 -16.07
C ILE A 197 -9.05 -1.98 -16.06
N ARG A 198 -9.16 -0.66 -16.21
CA ARG A 198 -8.02 0.26 -16.06
C ARG A 198 -7.90 0.85 -14.66
N SER A 199 -9.01 1.12 -14.03
CA SER A 199 -9.03 1.60 -12.65
C SER A 199 -10.39 1.33 -12.00
N VAL A 200 -10.34 1.16 -10.69
CA VAL A 200 -11.52 1.05 -9.83
C VAL A 200 -11.42 2.14 -8.77
N ASN A 201 -12.50 2.87 -8.56
CA ASN A 201 -12.60 3.95 -7.58
C ASN A 201 -13.92 3.84 -6.82
N ILE A 202 -13.98 4.47 -5.66
CA ILE A 202 -15.21 4.60 -4.88
C ILE A 202 -15.64 6.06 -4.88
N VAL A 203 -16.90 6.29 -5.27
CA VAL A 203 -17.51 7.62 -5.25
C VAL A 203 -18.91 7.49 -4.65
N ASN A 204 -19.17 8.12 -3.52
CA ASN A 204 -20.46 8.07 -2.82
C ASN A 204 -20.97 6.63 -2.64
N GLU A 205 -20.13 5.76 -2.08
CA GLU A 205 -20.41 4.32 -1.82
C GLU A 205 -20.70 3.47 -3.07
N LYS A 206 -20.48 4.02 -4.27
CA LYS A 206 -20.59 3.28 -5.53
C LYS A 206 -19.21 2.89 -6.04
N ILE A 207 -19.11 1.69 -6.58
CA ILE A 207 -17.92 1.26 -7.31
C ILE A 207 -17.97 1.89 -8.70
N VAL A 208 -16.96 2.65 -9.05
CA VAL A 208 -16.81 3.31 -10.36
C VAL A 208 -15.65 2.65 -11.10
N ILE A 209 -15.94 1.96 -12.19
CA ILE A 209 -14.93 1.26 -12.97
C ILE A 209 -14.71 1.97 -14.31
N ASN A 210 -13.44 2.23 -14.62
CA ASN A 210 -13.02 2.66 -15.95
C ASN A 210 -12.53 1.44 -16.74
N TYR A 211 -13.24 1.10 -17.79
CA TYR A 211 -12.89 0.04 -18.74
C TYR A 211 -12.19 0.60 -19.96
N LEU A 212 -11.24 -0.15 -20.50
CA LEU A 212 -10.67 0.13 -21.83
C LEU A 212 -11.47 -0.62 -22.89
N VAL A 213 -12.18 0.12 -23.73
CA VAL A 213 -13.01 -0.43 -24.82
C VAL A 213 -12.53 0.18 -26.15
N ASP A 214 -11.94 -0.62 -27.03
CA ASP A 214 -11.41 -0.14 -28.32
C ASP A 214 -10.55 1.14 -28.19
N THR A 215 -9.60 1.14 -27.22
CA THR A 215 -8.72 2.27 -26.88
C THR A 215 -9.43 3.48 -26.22
N ILE A 216 -10.73 3.40 -25.97
CA ILE A 216 -11.52 4.47 -25.35
C ILE A 216 -11.88 4.08 -23.91
N SER A 217 -11.77 5.05 -22.98
CA SER A 217 -12.25 4.87 -21.61
C SER A 217 -13.77 4.86 -21.55
N LYS A 218 -14.36 3.82 -20.95
CA LYS A 218 -15.79 3.75 -20.60
C LYS A 218 -15.96 3.59 -19.12
N ILE A 219 -16.74 4.48 -18.51
CA ILE A 219 -17.02 4.46 -17.08
C ILE A 219 -18.36 3.78 -16.81
N LYS A 220 -18.36 2.83 -15.86
CA LYS A 220 -19.57 2.21 -15.32
C LYS A 220 -19.64 2.41 -13.81
N PHE A 221 -20.86 2.55 -13.32
CA PHE A 221 -21.20 2.67 -11.90
C PHE A 221 -21.93 1.41 -11.44
N PHE A 222 -21.57 0.91 -10.25
CA PHE A 222 -22.15 -0.28 -9.63
C PHE A 222 -22.60 0.01 -8.20
#